data_caba6b7062d5e4f78ed7041b50ac6155
#
_entry.id   caba6b7062d5e4f78ed7041b50ac6155
#
_cell.length_a   1.000
_cell.length_b   1.000
_cell.length_c   1.000
_cell.angle_alpha   90.00
_cell.angle_beta   90.00
_cell.angle_gamma   90.00
#
_symmetry.space_group_name_H-M   'P 1'
#
loop_
_entity.id
_entity.type
_entity.pdbx_description
1 polymer ?
#
loop_
_entity_poly.entity_id
_entity_poly.type
_entity_poly.pdbx_seq_one_letter_code
_entity_poly.pdbx_strand_id
1 'polypeptide(L)'
;MPFIMAICVVLGIIIGTFFSNHFAGNRLNVINSGSNRLNNLLHLIDDQYVDAVNIDSLVDKAIPQILAELDPHSVYISAKDAAAATDDLKGSFSGVGIEFVIRQDTIHVQNVIQNGPAEKAGLLAGDKIVAVDGKPFVGKIVTNQEAMHRLKGPKDTKVKIGVIRYGSKKVQTFTVTRGEIPTKSVTAAYMLDDNTGYIRIKNFGENTYPEMLIALAKLSQQGFKNLCIDLRDNSGGYLTAAVNMANEFLPEKKLILYTQGRKSPRQDYMSDGKGSYKKIPMVVLINEGSASSAEIFAGAMQDNDRATIIGRRSFGKGLVQQQIEFPDHSLIRLTIARYYTPSGRCIQKPYTLGDSGDYEQDLLTRYEHGEFFSQDSIKHTGPAYHTGIGRVVYGGGGITPDIFVPEDTLGMTSYFKEASMSGLILQFAFTYTDDNRPKLNNFKEMMELADYLDKQNLVEQFAVYADKRGLKRRNLLIRKSHKLLDRVLDSRIIYNMLDEQAWTEYINQDDPVIRKTLEVFNNHAAFPKKPAAPAKATKTASKVVKKK
;
A
#
# COMPACT_ATOMS: atom_id res chain seq x y z
N MET A 1 -77.47 -26.32 -11.58
CA MET A 1 -76.58 -25.34 -10.94
C MET A 1 -75.81 -25.91 -9.76
N PRO A 2 -76.38 -26.59 -8.73
CA PRO A 2 -75.58 -27.04 -7.56
C PRO A 2 -74.48 -28.07 -7.89
N PHE A 3 -74.72 -28.94 -8.88
CA PHE A 3 -73.74 -29.97 -9.26
C PHE A 3 -72.47 -29.44 -9.93
N ILE A 4 -72.59 -28.37 -10.73
CA ILE A 4 -71.48 -27.70 -11.39
C ILE A 4 -70.64 -26.93 -10.36
N MET A 5 -71.26 -26.27 -9.38
CA MET A 5 -70.54 -25.60 -8.28
C MET A 5 -69.75 -26.61 -7.41
N ALA A 6 -70.33 -27.77 -7.13
CA ALA A 6 -69.59 -28.82 -6.37
C ALA A 6 -68.36 -29.31 -7.14
N ILE A 7 -68.45 -29.52 -8.46
CA ILE A 7 -67.32 -29.91 -9.30
C ILE A 7 -66.23 -28.82 -9.33
N CYS A 8 -66.61 -27.54 -9.44
CA CYS A 8 -65.64 -26.42 -9.42
C CYS A 8 -64.93 -26.30 -8.07
N VAL A 9 -65.60 -26.55 -6.95
CA VAL A 9 -64.98 -26.53 -5.61
C VAL A 9 -64.01 -27.70 -5.44
N VAL A 10 -64.40 -28.91 -5.87
CA VAL A 10 -63.51 -30.08 -5.81
C VAL A 10 -62.30 -29.92 -6.73
N LEU A 11 -62.47 -29.40 -7.94
CA LEU A 11 -61.37 -29.08 -8.84
C LEU A 11 -60.46 -27.99 -8.25
N GLY A 12 -61.01 -26.96 -7.62
CA GLY A 12 -60.24 -25.89 -6.93
C GLY A 12 -59.43 -26.42 -5.77
N ILE A 13 -59.96 -27.35 -4.97
CA ILE A 13 -59.24 -28.01 -3.88
C ILE A 13 -58.13 -28.91 -4.44
N ILE A 14 -58.36 -29.70 -5.48
CA ILE A 14 -57.39 -30.57 -6.12
C ILE A 14 -56.24 -29.73 -6.73
N ILE A 15 -56.56 -28.66 -7.45
CA ILE A 15 -55.55 -27.75 -8.00
C ILE A 15 -54.79 -27.06 -6.89
N GLY A 16 -55.48 -26.57 -5.86
CA GLY A 16 -54.84 -25.93 -4.69
C GLY A 16 -53.91 -26.84 -3.92
N THR A 17 -54.29 -28.12 -3.69
CA THR A 17 -53.41 -29.12 -3.03
C THR A 17 -52.25 -29.55 -3.92
N PHE A 18 -52.46 -29.64 -5.24
CA PHE A 18 -51.40 -29.96 -6.19
C PHE A 18 -50.36 -28.82 -6.26
N PHE A 19 -50.80 -27.57 -6.33
CA PHE A 19 -49.92 -26.40 -6.26
C PHE A 19 -49.22 -26.26 -4.89
N SER A 20 -49.95 -26.47 -3.79
CA SER A 20 -49.40 -26.43 -2.44
C SER A 20 -48.32 -27.48 -2.24
N ASN A 21 -48.54 -28.73 -2.67
CA ASN A 21 -47.55 -29.81 -2.54
C ASN A 21 -46.33 -29.62 -3.49
N HIS A 22 -46.54 -29.04 -4.68
CA HIS A 22 -45.46 -28.80 -5.62
C HIS A 22 -44.54 -27.65 -5.15
N PHE A 23 -45.12 -26.61 -4.54
CA PHE A 23 -44.37 -25.50 -3.94
C PHE A 23 -43.79 -25.87 -2.57
N ALA A 24 -44.42 -26.69 -1.76
CA ALA A 24 -43.89 -27.19 -0.48
C ALA A 24 -42.70 -28.14 -0.68
N GLY A 25 -42.74 -28.99 -1.71
CA GLY A 25 -41.63 -29.93 -2.01
C GLY A 25 -40.34 -29.21 -2.41
N ASN A 26 -40.40 -28.11 -3.12
CA ASN A 26 -39.23 -27.30 -3.43
C ASN A 26 -38.73 -26.46 -2.23
N ARG A 27 -39.61 -26.08 -1.30
CA ARG A 27 -39.20 -25.39 -0.06
C ARG A 27 -38.40 -26.30 0.87
N LEU A 28 -38.73 -27.58 0.97
CA LEU A 28 -38.00 -28.54 1.80
C LEU A 28 -36.61 -28.88 1.23
N ASN A 29 -36.42 -28.90 -0.09
CA ASN A 29 -35.11 -29.06 -0.72
C ASN A 29 -34.23 -27.81 -0.62
N VAL A 30 -34.85 -26.62 -0.56
CA VAL A 30 -34.16 -25.34 -0.34
C VAL A 30 -33.70 -25.20 1.12
N ILE A 31 -34.39 -25.80 2.09
CA ILE A 31 -34.04 -25.79 3.53
C ILE A 31 -32.72 -26.55 3.84
N ASN A 32 -32.27 -27.43 2.94
CA ASN A 32 -31.06 -28.27 3.17
C ASN A 32 -29.75 -27.68 2.56
N SER A 33 -29.77 -26.56 1.86
CA SER A 33 -28.53 -25.89 1.46
C SER A 33 -27.93 -25.12 2.64
N GLY A 34 -26.59 -25.13 2.77
CA GLY A 34 -25.89 -24.45 3.88
C GLY A 34 -26.25 -22.97 4.01
N SER A 35 -26.46 -22.27 2.88
CA SER A 35 -26.85 -20.86 2.83
C SER A 35 -28.24 -20.61 3.44
N ASN A 36 -29.17 -21.53 3.26
CA ASN A 36 -30.51 -21.40 3.84
C ASN A 36 -30.54 -21.63 5.36
N ARG A 37 -29.66 -22.47 5.88
CA ARG A 37 -29.54 -22.65 7.34
C ARG A 37 -29.13 -21.38 8.06
N LEU A 38 -28.19 -20.61 7.50
CA LEU A 38 -27.76 -19.33 8.09
C LEU A 38 -28.92 -18.31 8.08
N ASN A 39 -29.60 -18.18 6.96
CA ASN A 39 -30.74 -17.27 6.84
C ASN A 39 -31.89 -17.65 7.79
N ASN A 40 -32.22 -18.95 7.88
CA ASN A 40 -33.22 -19.46 8.80
C ASN A 40 -32.83 -19.26 10.27
N LEU A 41 -31.52 -19.37 10.60
CA LEU A 41 -31.05 -19.09 11.96
C LEU A 41 -31.27 -17.62 12.34
N LEU A 42 -30.99 -16.68 11.43
CA LEU A 42 -31.21 -15.26 11.68
C LEU A 42 -32.70 -14.96 11.87
N HIS A 43 -33.58 -15.53 11.04
CA HIS A 43 -35.03 -15.42 11.23
C HIS A 43 -35.51 -16.02 12.54
N LEU A 44 -34.97 -17.20 12.94
CA LEU A 44 -35.34 -17.83 14.19
C LEU A 44 -34.91 -17.00 15.41
N ILE A 45 -33.73 -16.35 15.33
CA ILE A 45 -33.27 -15.44 16.38
C ILE A 45 -34.18 -14.21 16.46
N ASP A 46 -34.56 -13.61 15.33
CA ASP A 46 -35.44 -12.45 15.28
C ASP A 46 -36.83 -12.76 15.88
N ASP A 47 -37.38 -13.95 15.54
CA ASP A 47 -38.73 -14.36 15.94
C ASP A 47 -38.82 -14.89 17.39
N GLN A 48 -37.80 -15.61 17.88
CA GLN A 48 -37.97 -16.47 19.06
C GLN A 48 -36.92 -16.24 20.17
N TYR A 49 -35.89 -15.39 19.94
CA TYR A 49 -34.90 -15.14 21.00
C TYR A 49 -35.53 -14.35 22.14
N VAL A 50 -35.13 -14.69 23.38
CA VAL A 50 -35.73 -14.16 24.62
C VAL A 50 -35.62 -12.64 24.76
N ASP A 51 -34.54 -12.04 24.22
CA ASP A 51 -34.31 -10.60 24.25
C ASP A 51 -34.34 -10.00 22.84
N ALA A 52 -34.71 -8.73 22.72
CA ALA A 52 -34.62 -8.02 21.43
C ALA A 52 -33.16 -7.85 20.99
N VAL A 53 -32.82 -8.33 19.80
CA VAL A 53 -31.49 -8.22 19.20
C VAL A 53 -31.55 -7.44 17.88
N ASN A 54 -30.47 -6.75 17.57
CA ASN A 54 -30.32 -6.10 16.29
C ASN A 54 -29.68 -7.10 15.31
N ILE A 55 -30.46 -7.58 14.33
CA ILE A 55 -30.05 -8.58 13.35
C ILE A 55 -28.92 -8.04 12.47
N ASP A 56 -28.96 -6.76 12.03
CA ASP A 56 -27.89 -6.17 11.22
C ASP A 56 -26.54 -6.19 11.98
N SER A 57 -26.57 -5.89 13.28
CA SER A 57 -25.38 -5.97 14.13
C SER A 57 -24.84 -7.39 14.29
N LEU A 58 -25.71 -8.40 14.28
CA LEU A 58 -25.29 -9.82 14.30
C LEU A 58 -24.66 -10.20 12.96
N VAL A 59 -25.25 -9.78 11.85
CA VAL A 59 -24.74 -10.02 10.48
C VAL A 59 -23.38 -9.37 10.30
N ASP A 60 -23.23 -8.11 10.71
CA ASP A 60 -21.95 -7.37 10.66
C ASP A 60 -20.81 -8.08 11.41
N LYS A 61 -21.13 -8.80 12.48
CA LYS A 61 -20.15 -9.57 13.25
C LYS A 61 -19.90 -10.97 12.69
N ALA A 62 -20.90 -11.56 12.02
CA ALA A 62 -20.82 -12.92 11.48
C ALA A 62 -20.10 -12.98 10.12
N ILE A 63 -20.31 -11.99 9.24
CA ILE A 63 -19.71 -11.96 7.89
C ILE A 63 -18.18 -12.01 7.96
N PRO A 64 -17.48 -11.19 8.78
CA PRO A 64 -16.03 -11.29 8.92
C PRO A 64 -15.52 -12.67 9.32
N GLN A 65 -16.25 -13.37 10.23
CA GLN A 65 -15.88 -14.72 10.66
C GLN A 65 -16.02 -15.75 9.53
N ILE A 66 -17.06 -15.62 8.70
CA ILE A 66 -17.26 -16.50 7.53
C ILE A 66 -16.15 -16.26 6.50
N LEU A 67 -15.77 -15.00 6.26
CA LEU A 67 -14.72 -14.67 5.30
C LEU A 67 -13.33 -15.09 5.79
N ALA A 68 -13.09 -15.08 7.11
CA ALA A 68 -11.84 -15.54 7.72
C ALA A 68 -11.54 -17.02 7.45
N GLU A 69 -12.58 -17.84 7.20
CA GLU A 69 -12.44 -19.25 6.81
C GLU A 69 -11.97 -19.44 5.35
N LEU A 70 -11.82 -18.36 4.57
CA LEU A 70 -11.42 -18.43 3.16
C LEU A 70 -9.93 -18.14 2.99
N ASP A 71 -9.58 -16.91 2.72
CA ASP A 71 -8.20 -16.47 2.47
C ASP A 71 -7.92 -15.18 3.26
N PRO A 72 -6.65 -14.82 3.51
CA PRO A 72 -6.30 -13.65 4.34
C PRO A 72 -6.71 -12.29 3.77
N HIS A 73 -7.25 -12.25 2.56
CA HIS A 73 -7.56 -11.01 1.85
C HIS A 73 -9.03 -10.80 1.54
N SER A 74 -9.86 -11.85 1.67
CA SER A 74 -11.32 -11.70 1.56
C SER A 74 -11.84 -11.04 2.83
N VAL A 75 -12.37 -9.80 2.70
CA VAL A 75 -12.74 -8.98 3.87
C VAL A 75 -14.10 -8.33 3.69
N TYR A 76 -14.80 -8.15 4.81
CA TYR A 76 -15.99 -7.31 4.92
C TYR A 76 -15.60 -5.92 5.40
N ILE A 77 -16.22 -4.91 4.85
CA ILE A 77 -16.03 -3.51 5.20
C ILE A 77 -17.41 -2.93 5.52
N SER A 78 -17.61 -2.49 6.75
CA SER A 78 -18.89 -1.92 7.17
C SER A 78 -19.26 -0.69 6.36
N ALA A 79 -20.56 -0.38 6.24
CA ALA A 79 -21.04 0.82 5.55
C ALA A 79 -20.37 2.12 6.08
N LYS A 80 -20.07 2.14 7.37
CA LYS A 80 -19.37 3.25 8.02
C LYS A 80 -17.94 3.44 7.49
N ASP A 81 -17.24 2.36 7.20
CA ASP A 81 -15.83 2.37 6.80
C ASP A 81 -15.62 2.29 5.28
N ALA A 82 -16.70 2.01 4.53
CA ALA A 82 -16.66 1.76 3.08
C ALA A 82 -16.08 2.94 2.29
N ALA A 83 -16.48 4.17 2.62
CA ALA A 83 -15.96 5.36 1.97
C ALA A 83 -14.45 5.51 2.21
N ALA A 84 -14.00 5.39 3.45
CA ALA A 84 -12.58 5.51 3.80
C ALA A 84 -11.72 4.44 3.14
N ALA A 85 -12.23 3.20 3.03
CA ALA A 85 -11.51 2.09 2.44
C ALA A 85 -11.30 2.21 0.91
N THR A 86 -12.05 3.08 0.24
CA THR A 86 -11.96 3.31 -1.21
C THR A 86 -11.28 4.62 -1.59
N ASP A 87 -11.22 5.59 -0.68
CA ASP A 87 -10.72 6.96 -0.94
C ASP A 87 -9.27 6.96 -1.47
N ASP A 88 -8.37 6.20 -0.86
CA ASP A 88 -6.95 6.19 -1.23
C ASP A 88 -6.70 5.69 -2.68
N LEU A 89 -7.61 4.89 -3.22
CA LEU A 89 -7.50 4.34 -4.57
C LEU A 89 -8.23 5.20 -5.62
N LYS A 90 -9.24 5.98 -5.21
CA LYS A 90 -9.97 6.90 -6.10
C LYS A 90 -9.17 8.13 -6.52
N GLY A 91 -7.98 8.32 -5.95
CA GLY A 91 -7.12 9.46 -6.26
C GLY A 91 -7.60 10.78 -5.66
N SER A 92 -8.67 10.80 -4.87
CA SER A 92 -9.14 11.94 -4.09
C SER A 92 -10.13 11.51 -3.02
N PHE A 93 -10.25 12.33 -2.00
CA PHE A 93 -11.32 12.20 -0.99
C PHE A 93 -11.91 13.57 -0.66
N SER A 94 -13.08 13.59 -0.04
CA SER A 94 -13.69 14.86 0.40
C SER A 94 -13.39 15.15 1.87
N GLY A 95 -12.86 16.34 2.14
CA GLY A 95 -12.46 16.73 3.48
C GLY A 95 -11.96 18.16 3.57
N VAL A 96 -11.27 18.46 4.68
CA VAL A 96 -10.73 19.82 4.93
C VAL A 96 -9.39 20.09 4.27
N GLY A 97 -8.60 19.08 3.92
CA GLY A 97 -7.32 19.25 3.23
C GLY A 97 -6.17 19.64 4.15
N ILE A 98 -5.92 18.85 5.18
CA ILE A 98 -4.76 18.96 6.05
C ILE A 98 -4.10 17.59 6.22
N GLU A 99 -2.78 17.60 6.42
CA GLU A 99 -2.03 16.51 7.04
C GLU A 99 -1.84 16.85 8.51
N PHE A 100 -2.01 15.87 9.39
CA PHE A 100 -1.95 16.11 10.81
C PHE A 100 -1.28 14.96 11.57
N VAL A 101 -0.80 15.28 12.76
CA VAL A 101 -0.36 14.31 13.75
C VAL A 101 -1.11 14.54 15.05
N ILE A 102 -1.41 13.45 15.77
CA ILE A 102 -1.98 13.54 17.12
C ILE A 102 -0.84 13.55 18.13
N ARG A 103 -0.80 14.58 18.96
CA ARG A 103 0.24 14.74 19.96
C ARG A 103 -0.38 15.31 21.25
N GLN A 104 -0.06 14.67 22.39
CA GLN A 104 -0.63 15.06 23.67
C GLN A 104 -2.16 15.24 23.57
N ASP A 105 -2.81 14.22 23.03
CA ASP A 105 -4.26 14.17 22.85
C ASP A 105 -4.85 15.38 22.09
N THR A 106 -4.10 15.96 21.16
CA THR A 106 -4.49 17.12 20.35
C THR A 106 -4.02 16.94 18.91
N ILE A 107 -4.81 17.37 17.94
CA ILE A 107 -4.44 17.39 16.52
C ILE A 107 -3.53 18.58 16.25
N HIS A 108 -2.35 18.33 15.72
CA HIS A 108 -1.45 19.34 15.20
C HIS A 108 -1.43 19.29 13.66
N VAL A 109 -1.76 20.40 13.02
CA VAL A 109 -1.67 20.52 11.56
C VAL A 109 -0.20 20.49 11.17
N GLN A 110 0.20 19.43 10.47
CA GLN A 110 1.56 19.27 9.96
C GLN A 110 1.73 20.03 8.66
N ASN A 111 0.79 19.83 7.74
CA ASN A 111 0.78 20.50 6.44
C ASN A 111 -0.65 20.89 6.04
N VAL A 112 -0.79 21.89 5.20
CA VAL A 112 -2.06 22.32 4.59
C VAL A 112 -1.95 22.09 3.10
N ILE A 113 -2.88 21.34 2.54
CA ILE A 113 -2.86 20.99 1.12
C ILE A 113 -3.03 22.25 0.28
N GLN A 114 -2.07 22.51 -0.59
CA GLN A 114 -2.02 23.68 -1.46
C GLN A 114 -3.29 23.76 -2.33
N ASN A 115 -3.87 24.95 -2.42
CA ASN A 115 -5.14 25.22 -3.08
C ASN A 115 -6.34 24.48 -2.50
N GLY A 116 -6.15 23.80 -1.35
CA GLY A 116 -7.19 23.03 -0.65
C GLY A 116 -8.16 23.92 0.16
N PRO A 117 -9.23 23.29 0.71
CA PRO A 117 -10.23 23.98 1.53
C PRO A 117 -9.67 24.63 2.79
N ALA A 118 -8.74 23.97 3.50
CA ALA A 118 -8.14 24.49 4.73
C ALA A 118 -7.28 25.73 4.46
N GLU A 119 -6.48 25.73 3.40
CA GLU A 119 -5.68 26.88 2.99
C GLU A 119 -6.58 28.08 2.66
N LYS A 120 -7.63 27.86 1.86
CA LYS A 120 -8.61 28.89 1.49
C LYS A 120 -9.34 29.46 2.70
N ALA A 121 -9.54 28.67 3.75
CA ALA A 121 -10.13 29.12 4.99
C ALA A 121 -9.13 29.84 5.91
N GLY A 122 -7.82 29.76 5.65
CA GLY A 122 -6.76 30.43 6.41
C GLY A 122 -6.15 29.59 7.53
N LEU A 123 -6.31 28.26 7.52
CA LEU A 123 -5.54 27.37 8.38
C LEU A 123 -4.08 27.35 7.94
N LEU A 124 -3.17 27.16 8.88
CA LEU A 124 -1.74 27.11 8.65
C LEU A 124 -1.13 25.85 9.28
N ALA A 125 -0.01 25.42 8.72
CA ALA A 125 0.84 24.43 9.38
C ALA A 125 1.29 24.95 10.74
N GLY A 126 1.27 24.08 11.77
CA GLY A 126 1.52 24.44 13.18
C GLY A 126 0.26 24.80 13.97
N ASP A 127 -0.92 24.97 13.35
CA ASP A 127 -2.18 25.17 14.07
C ASP A 127 -2.53 23.93 14.90
N LYS A 128 -3.00 24.12 16.13
CA LYS A 128 -3.47 23.07 17.04
C LYS A 128 -4.99 23.06 17.04
N ILE A 129 -5.62 22.03 16.51
CA ILE A 129 -7.07 21.90 16.48
C ILE A 129 -7.54 21.49 17.88
N VAL A 130 -8.35 22.34 18.50
CA VAL A 130 -8.88 22.15 19.87
C VAL A 130 -10.39 22.04 19.93
N ALA A 131 -11.09 22.37 18.85
CA ALA A 131 -12.54 22.24 18.75
C ALA A 131 -12.96 21.94 17.31
N VAL A 132 -14.04 21.16 17.16
CA VAL A 132 -14.72 20.91 15.87
C VAL A 132 -16.21 21.11 16.06
N ASP A 133 -16.85 21.89 15.20
CA ASP A 133 -18.26 22.28 15.26
C ASP A 133 -18.69 22.82 16.62
N GLY A 134 -17.84 23.66 17.22
CA GLY A 134 -18.07 24.30 18.53
C GLY A 134 -17.93 23.38 19.75
N LYS A 135 -17.63 22.08 19.52
CA LYS A 135 -17.40 21.13 20.61
C LYS A 135 -15.89 20.95 20.85
N PRO A 136 -15.44 20.91 22.13
CA PRO A 136 -14.04 20.59 22.43
C PRO A 136 -13.61 19.26 21.76
N PHE A 137 -12.43 19.26 21.15
CA PHE A 137 -11.85 18.08 20.52
C PHE A 137 -10.39 17.93 20.96
N VAL A 138 -10.24 17.57 22.24
CA VAL A 138 -8.95 17.33 22.91
C VAL A 138 -9.11 16.17 23.90
N GLY A 139 -8.02 15.59 24.36
CA GLY A 139 -8.01 14.49 25.31
C GLY A 139 -8.16 13.12 24.63
N LYS A 140 -8.43 12.09 25.40
CA LYS A 140 -8.48 10.68 24.97
C LYS A 140 -9.46 10.38 23.82
N ILE A 141 -10.41 11.28 23.52
CA ILE A 141 -11.34 11.15 22.40
C ILE A 141 -10.66 11.39 21.04
N VAL A 142 -9.47 12.00 21.04
CA VAL A 142 -8.74 12.31 19.80
C VAL A 142 -7.97 11.08 19.37
N THR A 143 -8.54 10.35 18.43
CA THR A 143 -7.91 9.25 17.72
C THR A 143 -7.84 9.58 16.22
N ASN A 144 -6.98 8.89 15.47
CA ASN A 144 -6.94 9.07 14.01
C ASN A 144 -8.31 8.82 13.37
N GLN A 145 -9.01 7.78 13.80
CA GLN A 145 -10.35 7.44 13.29
C GLN A 145 -11.36 8.56 13.57
N GLU A 146 -11.41 9.06 14.80
CA GLU A 146 -12.34 10.14 15.17
C GLU A 146 -11.98 11.47 14.49
N ALA A 147 -10.67 11.77 14.33
CA ALA A 147 -10.21 12.93 13.57
C ALA A 147 -10.64 12.85 12.10
N MET A 148 -10.43 11.70 11.46
CA MET A 148 -10.86 11.48 10.08
C MET A 148 -12.38 11.61 9.95
N HIS A 149 -13.15 11.00 10.88
CA HIS A 149 -14.62 11.07 10.88
C HIS A 149 -15.14 12.51 10.98
N ARG A 150 -14.50 13.38 11.76
CA ARG A 150 -14.95 14.79 11.95
C ARG A 150 -14.47 15.72 10.84
N LEU A 151 -13.29 15.49 10.29
CA LEU A 151 -12.66 16.38 9.30
C LEU A 151 -13.02 16.01 7.86
N LYS A 152 -13.17 14.72 7.51
CA LYS A 152 -13.78 14.27 6.26
C LYS A 152 -15.30 14.52 6.28
N GLY A 153 -15.94 14.43 5.14
CA GLY A 153 -17.39 14.51 4.97
C GLY A 153 -17.77 14.91 3.55
N PRO A 154 -19.07 14.93 3.22
CA PRO A 154 -19.52 15.22 1.87
C PRO A 154 -19.00 16.58 1.36
N LYS A 155 -18.67 16.63 0.07
CA LYS A 155 -18.25 17.85 -0.61
C LYS A 155 -19.27 18.96 -0.40
N ASP A 156 -18.81 20.19 -0.33
CA ASP A 156 -19.58 21.43 -0.13
C ASP A 156 -20.25 21.55 1.25
N THR A 157 -20.11 20.58 2.16
CA THR A 157 -20.52 20.73 3.57
C THR A 157 -19.51 21.59 4.34
N LYS A 158 -19.97 22.26 5.39
CA LYS A 158 -19.14 23.15 6.19
C LYS A 158 -18.82 22.52 7.55
N VAL A 159 -17.60 22.72 8.01
CA VAL A 159 -17.14 22.36 9.36
C VAL A 159 -16.46 23.55 10.00
N LYS A 160 -16.74 23.81 11.29
CA LYS A 160 -16.09 24.87 12.08
C LYS A 160 -14.92 24.29 12.84
N ILE A 161 -13.71 24.76 12.57
CA ILE A 161 -12.47 24.28 13.21
C ILE A 161 -11.93 25.37 14.11
N GLY A 162 -11.88 25.11 15.42
CA GLY A 162 -11.26 25.97 16.40
C GLY A 162 -9.80 25.60 16.61
N VAL A 163 -8.89 26.52 16.38
CA VAL A 163 -7.44 26.28 16.50
C VAL A 163 -6.78 27.24 17.48
N ILE A 164 -5.70 26.78 18.10
CA ILE A 164 -4.71 27.60 18.81
C ILE A 164 -3.48 27.69 17.92
N ARG A 165 -3.15 28.91 17.47
CA ARG A 165 -1.99 29.19 16.61
C ARG A 165 -0.77 29.50 17.46
N TYR A 166 0.41 29.15 16.95
CA TYR A 166 1.69 29.47 17.62
C TYR A 166 1.77 30.95 18.02
N GLY A 167 2.22 31.23 19.23
CA GLY A 167 2.29 32.58 19.79
C GLY A 167 0.96 33.15 20.29
N SER A 168 -0.17 32.45 20.15
CA SER A 168 -1.48 32.87 20.63
C SER A 168 -2.05 31.89 21.66
N LYS A 169 -2.73 32.41 22.68
CA LYS A 169 -3.52 31.60 23.63
C LYS A 169 -5.03 31.63 23.31
N LYS A 170 -5.44 32.43 22.33
CA LYS A 170 -6.84 32.56 21.93
C LYS A 170 -7.20 31.52 20.87
N VAL A 171 -8.35 30.88 21.02
CA VAL A 171 -8.93 30.00 20.00
C VAL A 171 -9.45 30.87 18.87
N GLN A 172 -8.98 30.60 17.66
CA GLN A 172 -9.47 31.19 16.41
C GLN A 172 -10.34 30.14 15.72
N THR A 173 -11.51 30.53 15.22
CA THR A 173 -12.43 29.62 14.56
C THR A 173 -12.48 29.90 13.06
N PHE A 174 -12.21 28.87 12.26
CA PHE A 174 -12.29 28.90 10.81
C PHE A 174 -13.45 28.04 10.33
N THR A 175 -14.23 28.54 9.37
CA THR A 175 -15.26 27.75 8.71
C THR A 175 -14.67 27.22 7.41
N VAL A 176 -14.44 25.91 7.37
CA VAL A 176 -13.90 25.21 6.19
C VAL A 176 -15.05 24.59 5.41
N THR A 177 -15.18 24.92 4.13
CA THR A 177 -16.08 24.20 3.23
C THR A 177 -15.33 23.00 2.69
N ARG A 178 -15.77 21.77 3.04
CA ARG A 178 -15.12 20.53 2.57
C ARG A 178 -15.09 20.48 1.05
N GLY A 179 -13.99 20.03 0.50
CA GLY A 179 -13.78 19.90 -0.93
C GLY A 179 -13.01 18.64 -1.26
N GLU A 180 -12.82 18.46 -2.54
CA GLU A 180 -12.03 17.34 -3.06
C GLU A 180 -10.54 17.58 -2.78
N ILE A 181 -9.92 16.61 -2.12
CA ILE A 181 -8.51 16.59 -1.76
C ILE A 181 -7.82 15.55 -2.62
N PRO A 182 -6.97 15.94 -3.55
CA PRO A 182 -6.25 14.98 -4.39
C PRO A 182 -5.26 14.17 -3.55
N THR A 183 -5.24 12.87 -3.77
CA THR A 183 -4.21 11.97 -3.25
C THR A 183 -3.30 11.58 -4.40
N LYS A 184 -2.01 11.96 -4.32
CA LYS A 184 -1.04 11.67 -5.37
C LYS A 184 -0.53 10.24 -5.24
N SER A 185 -0.56 9.52 -6.34
CA SER A 185 0.10 8.20 -6.47
C SER A 185 1.60 8.36 -6.78
N VAL A 186 1.95 9.35 -7.62
CA VAL A 186 3.34 9.69 -7.92
C VAL A 186 3.79 10.77 -6.94
N THR A 187 4.62 10.40 -5.97
CA THR A 187 5.02 11.29 -4.86
C THR A 187 6.33 12.00 -5.10
N ALA A 188 7.16 11.50 -6.02
CA ALA A 188 8.39 12.19 -6.42
C ALA A 188 8.72 11.91 -7.89
N ALA A 189 9.18 12.95 -8.61
CA ALA A 189 9.67 12.84 -9.98
C ALA A 189 10.76 13.89 -10.23
N TYR A 190 12.03 13.43 -10.31
CA TYR A 190 13.20 14.29 -10.44
C TYR A 190 14.38 13.55 -11.08
N MET A 191 15.48 14.25 -11.38
CA MET A 191 16.71 13.67 -11.92
C MET A 191 17.62 13.22 -10.78
N LEU A 192 18.03 11.91 -10.75
CA LEU A 192 19.03 11.39 -9.81
C LEU A 192 20.44 11.89 -10.14
N ASP A 193 20.73 11.99 -11.44
CA ASP A 193 21.95 12.54 -12.02
C ASP A 193 21.60 13.17 -13.38
N ASP A 194 22.60 13.63 -14.16
CA ASP A 194 22.39 14.29 -15.47
C ASP A 194 21.66 13.44 -16.52
N ASN A 195 21.57 12.12 -16.31
CA ASN A 195 21.01 11.18 -17.29
C ASN A 195 19.86 10.33 -16.76
N THR A 196 19.65 10.25 -15.45
CA THR A 196 18.75 9.26 -14.84
C THR A 196 17.55 9.94 -14.20
N GLY A 197 16.37 9.75 -14.78
CA GLY A 197 15.10 10.13 -14.19
C GLY A 197 14.64 9.13 -13.14
N TYR A 198 14.05 9.61 -12.06
CA TYR A 198 13.48 8.83 -10.98
C TYR A 198 12.00 9.18 -10.80
N ILE A 199 11.17 8.14 -10.63
CA ILE A 199 9.75 8.27 -10.32
C ILE A 199 9.41 7.33 -9.16
N ARG A 200 8.89 7.89 -8.05
CA ARG A 200 8.35 7.12 -6.93
C ARG A 200 6.84 7.00 -7.04
N ILE A 201 6.34 5.77 -6.96
CA ILE A 201 4.92 5.45 -7.03
C ILE A 201 4.51 4.76 -5.73
N LYS A 202 3.64 5.43 -4.97
CA LYS A 202 3.21 5.00 -3.64
C LYS A 202 2.10 3.96 -3.65
N ASN A 203 1.18 4.07 -4.62
CA ASN A 203 0.07 3.13 -4.84
C ASN A 203 -0.37 3.12 -6.30
N PHE A 204 -1.29 2.22 -6.65
CA PHE A 204 -1.89 2.12 -7.98
C PHE A 204 -3.36 2.57 -7.93
N GLY A 205 -3.60 3.88 -7.83
CA GLY A 205 -4.92 4.51 -7.90
C GLY A 205 -5.39 4.80 -9.32
N GLU A 206 -6.57 5.41 -9.44
CA GLU A 206 -7.16 5.81 -10.75
C GLU A 206 -6.27 6.78 -11.52
N ASN A 207 -5.61 7.71 -10.79
CA ASN A 207 -4.78 8.76 -11.38
C ASN A 207 -3.31 8.38 -11.58
N THR A 208 -2.88 7.17 -11.18
CA THR A 208 -1.46 6.77 -11.22
C THR A 208 -0.86 6.84 -12.63
N TYR A 209 -1.57 6.32 -13.64
CA TYR A 209 -1.06 6.35 -15.00
C TYR A 209 -0.98 7.78 -15.59
N PRO A 210 -2.01 8.64 -15.50
CA PRO A 210 -1.89 10.05 -15.88
C PRO A 210 -0.77 10.79 -15.13
N GLU A 211 -0.63 10.60 -13.82
CA GLU A 211 0.43 11.23 -13.03
C GLU A 211 1.84 10.76 -13.47
N MET A 212 1.99 9.47 -13.78
CA MET A 212 3.24 8.95 -14.33
C MET A 212 3.56 9.57 -15.70
N LEU A 213 2.58 9.76 -16.58
CA LEU A 213 2.80 10.42 -17.87
C LEU A 213 3.25 11.88 -17.69
N ILE A 214 2.68 12.61 -16.74
CA ILE A 214 3.09 13.98 -16.39
C ILE A 214 4.54 13.97 -15.87
N ALA A 215 4.89 13.02 -15.00
CA ALA A 215 6.24 12.84 -14.48
C ALA A 215 7.25 12.54 -15.61
N LEU A 216 6.92 11.62 -16.51
CA LEU A 216 7.74 11.29 -17.67
C LEU A 216 7.93 12.49 -18.61
N ALA A 217 6.88 13.28 -18.85
CA ALA A 217 6.98 14.50 -19.65
C ALA A 217 7.91 15.53 -19.01
N LYS A 218 7.81 15.73 -17.67
CA LYS A 218 8.72 16.62 -16.91
C LYS A 218 10.18 16.17 -17.04
N LEU A 219 10.45 14.87 -16.85
CA LEU A 219 11.80 14.31 -16.98
C LEU A 219 12.31 14.38 -18.42
N SER A 220 11.44 14.21 -19.41
CA SER A 220 11.79 14.33 -20.83
C SER A 220 12.28 15.74 -21.19
N GLN A 221 11.68 16.77 -20.61
CA GLN A 221 12.15 18.16 -20.76
C GLN A 221 13.55 18.38 -20.16
N GLN A 222 13.93 17.57 -19.15
CA GLN A 222 15.25 17.59 -18.53
C GLN A 222 16.26 16.66 -19.23
N GLY A 223 15.83 15.93 -20.26
CA GLY A 223 16.70 15.12 -21.13
C GLY A 223 17.14 13.78 -20.55
N PHE A 224 16.33 13.15 -19.67
CA PHE A 224 16.67 11.85 -19.11
C PHE A 224 16.89 10.79 -20.20
N LYS A 225 17.83 9.88 -19.96
CA LYS A 225 18.21 8.77 -20.85
C LYS A 225 17.99 7.41 -20.20
N ASN A 226 17.92 7.36 -18.88
CA ASN A 226 17.67 6.18 -18.06
C ASN A 226 16.49 6.45 -17.13
N LEU A 227 15.72 5.44 -16.76
CA LEU A 227 14.56 5.57 -15.89
C LEU A 227 14.61 4.61 -14.71
N CYS A 228 14.50 5.14 -13.51
CA CYS A 228 14.30 4.38 -12.28
C CYS A 228 12.86 4.55 -11.81
N ILE A 229 12.09 3.45 -11.72
CA ILE A 229 10.76 3.42 -11.12
C ILE A 229 10.85 2.77 -9.75
N ASP A 230 10.51 3.51 -8.71
CA ASP A 230 10.55 3.03 -7.32
C ASP A 230 9.16 2.61 -6.84
N LEU A 231 9.00 1.31 -6.60
CA LEU A 231 7.80 0.67 -6.07
C LEU A 231 8.03 0.13 -4.64
N ARG A 232 9.07 0.54 -3.97
CA ARG A 232 9.29 0.15 -2.57
C ARG A 232 8.18 0.69 -1.68
N ASP A 233 7.70 -0.14 -0.77
CA ASP A 233 6.57 0.14 0.15
C ASP A 233 5.24 0.44 -0.56
N ASN A 234 5.11 0.03 -1.82
CA ASN A 234 3.88 0.16 -2.61
C ASN A 234 3.00 -1.09 -2.43
N SER A 235 1.93 -0.98 -1.67
CA SER A 235 1.01 -2.09 -1.37
C SER A 235 0.11 -2.52 -2.54
N GLY A 236 0.22 -1.84 -3.70
CA GLY A 236 -0.57 -2.14 -4.89
C GLY A 236 -1.74 -1.18 -5.09
N GLY A 237 -2.85 -1.71 -5.60
CA GLY A 237 -4.06 -0.97 -5.91
C GLY A 237 -4.80 -1.56 -7.11
N TYR A 238 -5.28 -0.72 -8.04
CA TYR A 238 -6.01 -1.20 -9.21
C TYR A 238 -5.12 -1.93 -10.22
N LEU A 239 -5.55 -3.12 -10.62
CA LEU A 239 -4.91 -3.93 -11.67
C LEU A 239 -4.80 -3.15 -12.99
N THR A 240 -5.86 -2.43 -13.36
CA THR A 240 -5.90 -1.63 -14.59
C THR A 240 -4.83 -0.54 -14.63
N ALA A 241 -4.52 0.09 -13.50
CA ALA A 241 -3.46 1.08 -13.41
C ALA A 241 -2.08 0.45 -13.69
N ALA A 242 -1.80 -0.73 -13.12
CA ALA A 242 -0.55 -1.46 -13.40
C ALA A 242 -0.44 -1.92 -14.85
N VAL A 243 -1.55 -2.38 -15.45
CA VAL A 243 -1.60 -2.76 -16.88
C VAL A 243 -1.31 -1.56 -17.77
N ASN A 244 -1.96 -0.41 -17.53
CA ASN A 244 -1.74 0.80 -18.32
C ASN A 244 -0.28 1.29 -18.21
N MET A 245 0.27 1.27 -17.01
CA MET A 245 1.68 1.62 -16.81
C MET A 245 2.62 0.66 -17.52
N ALA A 246 2.39 -0.67 -17.43
CA ALA A 246 3.23 -1.66 -18.10
C ALA A 246 3.16 -1.52 -19.63
N ASN A 247 1.98 -1.19 -20.16
CA ASN A 247 1.77 -0.95 -21.58
C ASN A 247 2.63 0.20 -22.12
N GLU A 248 2.97 1.22 -21.32
CA GLU A 248 3.83 2.33 -21.74
C GLU A 248 5.25 1.88 -22.11
N PHE A 249 5.73 0.78 -21.52
CA PHE A 249 7.10 0.30 -21.66
C PHE A 249 7.25 -0.97 -22.51
N LEU A 250 6.15 -1.62 -22.88
CA LEU A 250 6.21 -2.89 -23.62
C LEU A 250 5.91 -2.72 -25.12
N PRO A 251 6.58 -3.44 -26.01
CA PRO A 251 6.18 -3.51 -27.40
C PRO A 251 4.83 -4.21 -27.57
N GLU A 252 4.21 -4.09 -28.74
CA GLU A 252 2.92 -4.72 -29.07
C GLU A 252 2.94 -6.25 -28.86
N LYS A 253 1.78 -6.78 -28.44
CA LYS A 253 1.54 -8.23 -28.27
C LYS A 253 2.42 -8.92 -27.22
N LYS A 254 2.87 -8.20 -26.21
CA LYS A 254 3.49 -8.80 -25.03
C LYS A 254 2.44 -9.06 -23.97
N LEU A 255 2.45 -10.24 -23.38
CA LEU A 255 1.62 -10.55 -22.23
C LEU A 255 2.13 -9.73 -21.04
N ILE A 256 1.21 -8.99 -20.38
CA ILE A 256 1.49 -8.25 -19.13
C ILE A 256 1.22 -9.17 -17.94
N LEU A 257 0.04 -9.78 -17.92
CA LEU A 257 -0.38 -10.82 -16.99
C LEU A 257 -1.58 -11.56 -17.57
N TYR A 258 -1.96 -12.66 -16.95
CA TYR A 258 -3.31 -13.19 -17.07
C TYR A 258 -3.93 -13.50 -15.71
N THR A 259 -5.26 -13.48 -15.66
CA THR A 259 -6.02 -13.85 -14.47
C THR A 259 -6.78 -15.14 -14.73
N GLN A 260 -6.94 -15.97 -13.70
CA GLN A 260 -7.72 -17.22 -13.79
C GLN A 260 -8.22 -17.63 -12.40
N GLY A 261 -9.49 -18.04 -12.33
CA GLY A 261 -10.12 -18.54 -11.13
C GLY A 261 -11.09 -19.70 -11.41
N ARG A 262 -11.67 -20.27 -10.37
CA ARG A 262 -12.60 -21.42 -10.50
C ARG A 262 -13.83 -21.09 -11.38
N LYS A 263 -14.37 -19.89 -11.23
CA LYS A 263 -15.53 -19.38 -11.99
C LYS A 263 -15.18 -18.21 -12.90
N SER A 264 -13.92 -17.79 -12.88
CA SER A 264 -13.38 -16.73 -13.73
C SER A 264 -12.47 -17.37 -14.77
N PRO A 265 -12.90 -17.48 -16.04
CA PRO A 265 -12.05 -18.06 -17.09
C PRO A 265 -10.78 -17.24 -17.27
N ARG A 266 -9.77 -17.83 -17.89
CA ARG A 266 -8.51 -17.13 -18.18
C ARG A 266 -8.78 -15.87 -19.00
N GLN A 267 -8.25 -14.75 -18.53
CA GLN A 267 -8.28 -13.46 -19.20
C GLN A 267 -6.85 -12.94 -19.35
N ASP A 268 -6.40 -12.78 -20.57
CA ASP A 268 -5.06 -12.27 -20.91
C ASP A 268 -5.10 -10.74 -21.05
N TYR A 269 -4.11 -10.06 -20.46
CA TYR A 269 -3.87 -8.62 -20.60
C TYR A 269 -2.61 -8.42 -21.45
N MET A 270 -2.81 -7.94 -22.67
CA MET A 270 -1.74 -7.77 -23.67
C MET A 270 -1.40 -6.30 -23.85
N SER A 271 -0.13 -6.01 -24.13
CA SER A 271 0.31 -4.67 -24.52
C SER A 271 -0.11 -4.34 -25.95
N ASP A 272 -0.48 -3.08 -26.20
CA ASP A 272 -0.91 -2.57 -27.53
C ASP A 272 0.22 -1.88 -28.30
N GLY A 273 1.40 -1.74 -27.69
CA GLY A 273 2.58 -1.13 -28.29
C GLY A 273 2.52 0.37 -28.55
N LYS A 274 1.50 1.09 -28.03
CA LYS A 274 1.37 2.53 -28.24
C LYS A 274 2.26 3.37 -27.33
N GLY A 275 2.78 2.80 -26.22
CA GLY A 275 3.65 3.47 -25.28
C GLY A 275 4.90 4.08 -25.93
N SER A 276 5.39 5.18 -25.37
CA SER A 276 6.49 5.97 -25.93
C SER A 276 7.87 5.52 -25.45
N TYR A 277 7.95 4.86 -24.29
CA TYR A 277 9.21 4.58 -23.60
C TYR A 277 9.68 3.11 -23.69
N LYS A 278 9.34 2.42 -24.79
CA LYS A 278 9.65 0.98 -24.99
C LYS A 278 11.15 0.65 -25.00
N LYS A 279 12.01 1.59 -25.35
CA LYS A 279 13.46 1.37 -25.52
C LYS A 279 14.33 2.00 -24.43
N ILE A 280 13.75 2.77 -23.52
CA ILE A 280 14.54 3.43 -22.47
C ILE A 280 15.15 2.38 -21.52
N PRO A 281 16.45 2.46 -21.19
CA PRO A 281 17.02 1.66 -20.12
C PRO A 281 16.26 1.91 -18.82
N MET A 282 15.76 0.84 -18.17
CA MET A 282 14.89 0.96 -17.02
C MET A 282 15.29 -0.01 -15.91
N VAL A 283 15.22 0.48 -14.69
CA VAL A 283 15.34 -0.28 -13.44
C VAL A 283 14.05 -0.10 -12.65
N VAL A 284 13.58 -1.18 -12.00
CA VAL A 284 12.43 -1.14 -11.10
C VAL A 284 12.90 -1.54 -9.70
N LEU A 285 12.62 -0.72 -8.70
CA LEU A 285 12.96 -0.99 -7.31
C LEU A 285 11.78 -1.61 -6.59
N ILE A 286 12.05 -2.68 -5.84
CA ILE A 286 11.06 -3.36 -5.00
C ILE A 286 11.65 -3.69 -3.64
N ASN A 287 10.77 -3.87 -2.65
CA ASN A 287 11.10 -4.43 -1.35
C ASN A 287 9.94 -5.30 -0.82
N GLU A 288 10.06 -5.78 0.39
CA GLU A 288 9.05 -6.61 1.09
C GLU A 288 7.68 -5.94 1.24
N GLY A 289 7.61 -4.61 1.16
CA GLY A 289 6.37 -3.83 1.14
C GLY A 289 5.73 -3.71 -0.25
N SER A 290 6.44 -4.10 -1.32
CA SER A 290 5.90 -4.09 -2.68
C SER A 290 4.93 -5.26 -2.87
N ALA A 291 3.65 -4.97 -3.15
CA ALA A 291 2.61 -6.01 -3.21
C ALA A 291 1.62 -5.81 -4.37
N SER A 292 0.90 -6.89 -4.74
CA SER A 292 -0.25 -6.85 -5.66
C SER A 292 0.08 -6.16 -7.01
N SER A 293 -0.53 -5.01 -7.33
CA SER A 293 -0.32 -4.28 -8.59
C SER A 293 1.13 -3.83 -8.79
N ALA A 294 1.89 -3.57 -7.71
CA ALA A 294 3.33 -3.33 -7.79
C ALA A 294 4.08 -4.58 -8.28
N GLU A 295 3.65 -5.77 -7.83
CA GLU A 295 4.21 -7.04 -8.27
C GLU A 295 3.77 -7.40 -9.69
N ILE A 296 2.57 -7.00 -10.13
CA ILE A 296 2.12 -7.11 -11.52
C ILE A 296 3.07 -6.34 -12.43
N PHE A 297 3.33 -5.07 -12.12
CA PHE A 297 4.22 -4.24 -12.91
C PHE A 297 5.66 -4.79 -12.91
N ALA A 298 6.24 -5.05 -11.75
CA ALA A 298 7.60 -5.60 -11.62
C ALA A 298 7.74 -6.96 -12.33
N GLY A 299 6.76 -7.86 -12.15
CA GLY A 299 6.73 -9.17 -12.80
C GLY A 299 6.59 -9.09 -14.32
N ALA A 300 5.75 -8.17 -14.83
CA ALA A 300 5.62 -7.93 -16.26
C ALA A 300 6.93 -7.43 -16.87
N MET A 301 7.64 -6.52 -16.19
CA MET A 301 8.95 -6.01 -16.63
C MET A 301 10.03 -7.08 -16.57
N GLN A 302 10.06 -7.86 -15.48
CA GLN A 302 11.04 -8.95 -15.30
C GLN A 302 10.87 -10.06 -16.32
N ASP A 303 9.64 -10.58 -16.45
CA ASP A 303 9.38 -11.78 -17.27
C ASP A 303 9.41 -11.50 -18.80
N ASN A 304 9.16 -10.26 -19.21
CA ASN A 304 9.38 -9.80 -20.57
C ASN A 304 10.84 -9.37 -20.85
N ASP A 305 11.74 -9.53 -19.89
CA ASP A 305 13.15 -9.09 -20.01
C ASP A 305 13.30 -7.60 -20.36
N ARG A 306 12.32 -6.78 -19.88
CA ARG A 306 12.22 -5.37 -20.22
C ARG A 306 13.02 -4.46 -19.28
N ALA A 307 13.17 -4.85 -18.02
CA ALA A 307 13.91 -4.10 -17.03
C ALA A 307 14.64 -5.02 -16.05
N THR A 308 15.65 -4.47 -15.37
CA THR A 308 16.31 -5.11 -14.23
C THR A 308 15.59 -4.72 -12.95
N ILE A 309 15.25 -5.71 -12.14
CA ILE A 309 14.59 -5.53 -10.83
C ILE A 309 15.66 -5.51 -9.74
N ILE A 310 15.68 -4.46 -8.91
CA ILE A 310 16.69 -4.27 -7.85
C ILE A 310 16.00 -4.10 -6.49
N GLY A 311 16.60 -4.66 -5.46
CA GLY A 311 16.16 -4.49 -4.07
C GLY A 311 16.00 -5.80 -3.32
N ARG A 312 14.87 -6.02 -2.65
CA ARG A 312 14.55 -7.23 -1.89
C ARG A 312 13.28 -7.88 -2.42
N ARG A 313 13.08 -9.16 -2.09
CA ARG A 313 11.91 -9.95 -2.52
C ARG A 313 10.62 -9.29 -2.05
N SER A 314 9.65 -9.16 -2.96
CA SER A 314 8.35 -8.55 -2.71
C SER A 314 7.46 -9.37 -1.77
N PHE A 315 6.27 -8.89 -1.50
CA PHE A 315 5.33 -9.46 -0.51
C PHE A 315 4.78 -10.83 -0.91
N GLY A 316 4.38 -10.99 -2.17
CA GLY A 316 3.78 -12.25 -2.65
C GLY A 316 2.24 -12.28 -2.60
N LYS A 317 1.56 -11.19 -3.00
CA LYS A 317 0.10 -11.15 -3.14
C LYS A 317 -0.32 -11.32 -4.60
N GLY A 318 -0.64 -12.55 -4.99
CA GLY A 318 -1.05 -12.92 -6.35
C GLY A 318 -2.56 -13.17 -6.51
N LEU A 319 -3.39 -12.56 -5.65
CA LEU A 319 -4.85 -12.72 -5.63
C LEU A 319 -5.54 -11.52 -6.29
N VAL A 320 -6.61 -11.82 -7.04
CA VAL A 320 -7.50 -10.81 -7.65
C VAL A 320 -8.77 -10.74 -6.84
N GLN A 321 -9.08 -9.57 -6.32
CA GLN A 321 -10.25 -9.30 -5.52
C GLN A 321 -11.30 -8.54 -6.34
N GLN A 322 -12.56 -8.91 -6.15
CA GLN A 322 -13.70 -8.14 -6.63
C GLN A 322 -14.37 -7.45 -5.44
N GLN A 323 -14.65 -6.17 -5.57
CA GLN A 323 -15.44 -5.42 -4.61
C GLN A 323 -16.92 -5.53 -4.99
N ILE A 324 -17.73 -5.92 -4.02
CA ILE A 324 -19.19 -6.08 -4.16
C ILE A 324 -19.83 -5.18 -3.10
N GLU A 325 -20.71 -4.28 -3.52
CA GLU A 325 -21.45 -3.40 -2.63
C GLU A 325 -22.80 -4.00 -2.30
N PHE A 326 -23.17 -3.97 -1.03
CA PHE A 326 -24.49 -4.34 -0.55
C PHE A 326 -25.44 -3.13 -0.53
N PRO A 327 -26.78 -3.37 -0.46
CA PRO A 327 -27.77 -2.28 -0.44
C PRO A 327 -27.63 -1.30 0.74
N ASP A 328 -27.05 -1.71 1.84
CA ASP A 328 -26.72 -0.90 3.02
C ASP A 328 -25.41 -0.11 2.89
N HIS A 329 -24.78 -0.15 1.71
CA HIS A 329 -23.47 0.43 1.40
C HIS A 329 -22.27 -0.23 2.10
N SER A 330 -22.45 -1.35 2.77
CA SER A 330 -21.31 -2.17 3.18
C SER A 330 -20.67 -2.86 1.97
N LEU A 331 -19.40 -3.27 2.09
CA LEU A 331 -18.64 -3.83 0.98
C LEU A 331 -18.05 -5.19 1.36
N ILE A 332 -18.00 -6.09 0.39
CA ILE A 332 -17.14 -7.26 0.45
C ILE A 332 -16.05 -7.13 -0.62
N ARG A 333 -14.80 -7.33 -0.23
CA ARG A 333 -13.71 -7.63 -1.17
C ARG A 333 -13.49 -9.14 -1.14
N LEU A 334 -13.91 -9.82 -2.21
CA LEU A 334 -13.83 -11.28 -2.33
C LEU A 334 -12.76 -11.68 -3.34
N THR A 335 -11.92 -12.61 -2.98
CA THR A 335 -10.94 -13.22 -3.89
C THR A 335 -11.67 -14.11 -4.91
N ILE A 336 -11.58 -13.78 -6.20
CA ILE A 336 -12.26 -14.46 -7.29
C ILE A 336 -11.31 -15.19 -8.25
N ALA A 337 -10.03 -14.78 -8.29
CA ALA A 337 -9.03 -15.33 -9.20
C ALA A 337 -7.61 -15.18 -8.62
N ARG A 338 -6.65 -15.85 -9.26
CA ARG A 338 -5.22 -15.56 -9.14
C ARG A 338 -4.73 -14.88 -10.39
N TYR A 339 -3.67 -14.09 -10.27
CA TYR A 339 -2.97 -13.60 -11.44
C TYR A 339 -1.62 -14.31 -11.62
N TYR A 340 -1.20 -14.33 -12.86
CA TYR A 340 -0.01 -15.02 -13.33
C TYR A 340 0.80 -14.05 -14.20
N THR A 341 2.11 -14.04 -14.01
CA THR A 341 3.02 -13.21 -14.79
C THR A 341 3.24 -13.79 -16.20
N PRO A 342 3.93 -13.10 -17.12
CA PRO A 342 4.16 -13.57 -18.49
C PRO A 342 4.83 -14.94 -18.59
N SER A 343 5.69 -15.32 -17.65
CA SER A 343 6.29 -16.64 -17.59
C SER A 343 5.33 -17.76 -17.17
N GLY A 344 4.11 -17.41 -16.74
CA GLY A 344 3.10 -18.35 -16.27
C GLY A 344 3.16 -18.65 -14.77
N ARG A 345 4.06 -18.01 -14.01
CA ARG A 345 4.17 -18.21 -12.56
C ARG A 345 3.08 -17.43 -11.80
N CYS A 346 2.47 -18.10 -10.83
CA CYS A 346 1.70 -17.43 -9.78
C CYS A 346 2.66 -17.01 -8.66
N ILE A 347 2.63 -15.75 -8.28
CA ILE A 347 3.54 -15.22 -7.25
C ILE A 347 2.96 -15.28 -5.84
N GLN A 348 1.71 -15.75 -5.70
CA GLN A 348 1.03 -15.85 -4.42
C GLN A 348 1.83 -16.71 -3.43
N LYS A 349 2.21 -16.13 -2.29
CA LYS A 349 2.81 -16.88 -1.20
C LYS A 349 1.80 -17.86 -0.59
N PRO A 350 2.24 -19.00 -0.02
CA PRO A 350 1.35 -19.99 0.58
C PRO A 350 0.45 -19.39 1.68
N TYR A 351 -0.77 -19.89 1.78
CA TYR A 351 -1.69 -19.64 2.89
C TYR A 351 -2.55 -20.87 3.13
N THR A 352 -3.06 -21.02 4.34
CA THR A 352 -4.00 -22.07 4.72
C THR A 352 -5.40 -21.45 4.85
N LEU A 353 -6.42 -22.13 4.33
CA LEU A 353 -7.81 -21.68 4.49
C LEU A 353 -8.19 -21.74 5.98
N GLY A 354 -8.80 -20.68 6.47
CA GLY A 354 -9.22 -20.57 7.87
C GLY A 354 -8.09 -20.31 8.87
N ASP A 355 -6.84 -20.17 8.40
CA ASP A 355 -5.70 -19.84 9.24
C ASP A 355 -4.83 -18.78 8.57
N SER A 356 -4.90 -17.55 9.07
CA SER A 356 -4.10 -16.44 8.59
C SER A 356 -2.78 -16.25 9.36
N GLY A 357 -2.55 -16.98 10.45
CA GLY A 357 -1.45 -16.73 11.38
C GLY A 357 -0.07 -16.78 10.73
N ASP A 358 0.24 -17.88 10.05
CA ASP A 358 1.52 -18.03 9.34
C ASP A 358 1.68 -17.00 8.21
N TYR A 359 0.57 -16.67 7.55
CA TYR A 359 0.56 -15.68 6.46
C TYR A 359 0.90 -14.28 6.95
N GLU A 360 0.34 -13.87 8.09
CA GLU A 360 0.58 -12.56 8.71
C GLU A 360 2.00 -12.45 9.27
N GLN A 361 2.53 -13.55 9.81
CA GLN A 361 3.87 -13.61 10.38
C GLN A 361 5.00 -13.80 9.35
N ASP A 362 4.68 -14.04 8.06
CA ASP A 362 5.66 -14.33 7.03
C ASP A 362 6.79 -13.29 6.96
N LEU A 363 6.48 -12.01 7.01
CA LEU A 363 7.51 -10.95 6.96
C LEU A 363 8.44 -11.01 8.17
N LEU A 364 7.92 -11.27 9.36
CA LEU A 364 8.73 -11.43 10.57
C LEU A 364 9.62 -12.68 10.45
N THR A 365 9.05 -13.80 10.01
CA THR A 365 9.78 -15.05 9.76
C THR A 365 10.91 -14.85 8.74
N ARG A 366 10.66 -14.14 7.65
CA ARG A 366 11.67 -13.79 6.63
C ARG A 366 12.80 -12.94 7.22
N TYR A 367 12.45 -11.95 8.06
CA TYR A 367 13.41 -11.09 8.75
C TYR A 367 14.30 -11.92 9.71
N GLU A 368 13.70 -12.77 10.54
CA GLU A 368 14.39 -13.62 11.50
C GLU A 368 15.33 -14.64 10.82
N HIS A 369 14.95 -15.16 9.66
CA HIS A 369 15.78 -16.05 8.85
C HIS A 369 16.88 -15.32 8.06
N GLY A 370 16.98 -14.00 8.18
CA GLY A 370 18.05 -13.21 7.57
C GLY A 370 17.83 -12.88 6.08
N GLU A 371 16.62 -13.08 5.54
CA GLU A 371 16.32 -12.83 4.12
C GLU A 371 16.52 -11.36 3.72
N PHE A 372 16.33 -10.42 4.65
CA PHE A 372 16.52 -9.00 4.36
C PHE A 372 17.99 -8.59 4.28
N PHE A 373 18.89 -9.46 4.75
CA PHE A 373 20.33 -9.18 4.87
C PHE A 373 21.19 -10.00 3.93
N SER A 374 20.69 -11.15 3.43
CA SER A 374 21.45 -12.05 2.55
C SER A 374 20.57 -12.67 1.48
N GLN A 375 21.05 -12.63 0.24
CA GLN A 375 20.42 -13.31 -0.89
C GLN A 375 20.35 -14.83 -0.69
N ASP A 376 21.36 -15.43 -0.06
CA ASP A 376 21.44 -16.88 0.19
C ASP A 376 20.36 -17.37 1.16
N SER A 377 19.78 -16.45 1.94
CA SER A 377 18.68 -16.75 2.87
C SER A 377 17.31 -16.80 2.19
N ILE A 378 17.22 -16.41 0.92
CA ILE A 378 15.95 -16.45 0.16
C ILE A 378 15.56 -17.90 -0.13
N LYS A 379 14.48 -18.36 0.48
CA LYS A 379 13.91 -19.69 0.21
C LYS A 379 12.93 -19.62 -0.95
N HIS A 380 13.23 -20.34 -2.01
CA HIS A 380 12.30 -20.52 -3.13
C HIS A 380 11.42 -21.74 -2.88
N THR A 381 10.17 -21.52 -2.49
CA THR A 381 9.20 -22.58 -2.17
C THR A 381 8.38 -23.04 -3.38
N GLY A 382 8.32 -22.23 -4.43
CA GLY A 382 7.57 -22.50 -5.65
C GLY A 382 8.42 -23.04 -6.80
N PRO A 383 7.76 -23.47 -7.89
CA PRO A 383 8.44 -23.97 -9.08
C PRO A 383 9.25 -22.89 -9.79
N ALA A 384 10.30 -23.31 -10.48
CA ALA A 384 11.09 -22.45 -11.35
C ALA A 384 10.43 -22.30 -12.73
N TYR A 385 10.49 -21.08 -13.26
CA TYR A 385 10.02 -20.69 -14.59
C TYR A 385 11.14 -19.98 -15.33
N HIS A 386 10.94 -19.68 -16.62
CA HIS A 386 11.94 -19.02 -17.43
C HIS A 386 11.34 -17.83 -18.16
N THR A 387 12.09 -16.73 -18.21
CA THR A 387 11.76 -15.56 -19.01
C THR A 387 12.01 -15.83 -20.50
N GLY A 388 11.66 -14.87 -21.36
CA GLY A 388 11.85 -14.99 -22.81
C GLY A 388 13.30 -15.26 -23.25
N ILE A 389 14.29 -14.73 -22.53
CA ILE A 389 15.72 -14.99 -22.79
C ILE A 389 16.30 -16.14 -21.94
N GLY A 390 15.48 -16.81 -21.15
CA GLY A 390 15.88 -18.00 -20.38
C GLY A 390 16.42 -17.73 -18.98
N ARG A 391 16.20 -16.54 -18.39
CA ARG A 391 16.51 -16.29 -16.96
C ARG A 391 15.57 -17.09 -16.09
N VAL A 392 16.08 -17.64 -15.00
CA VAL A 392 15.27 -18.37 -14.01
C VAL A 392 14.53 -17.38 -13.11
N VAL A 393 13.23 -17.58 -12.95
CA VAL A 393 12.35 -16.84 -12.03
C VAL A 393 11.48 -17.83 -11.26
N TYR A 394 11.06 -17.47 -10.05
CA TYR A 394 10.36 -18.40 -9.15
C TYR A 394 8.92 -17.95 -8.89
N GLY A 395 8.01 -18.91 -8.76
CA GLY A 395 6.64 -18.69 -8.29
C GLY A 395 6.50 -18.90 -6.79
N GLY A 396 5.30 -18.65 -6.26
CA GLY A 396 4.93 -19.05 -4.89
C GLY A 396 5.50 -18.20 -3.76
N GLY A 397 6.06 -17.00 -4.05
CA GLY A 397 6.66 -16.21 -2.97
C GLY A 397 7.03 -14.79 -3.37
N GLY A 398 6.23 -14.12 -4.21
CA GLY A 398 6.52 -12.77 -4.68
C GLY A 398 7.52 -12.71 -5.84
N ILE A 399 7.99 -11.51 -6.13
CA ILE A 399 9.01 -11.23 -7.14
C ILE A 399 10.38 -11.17 -6.46
N THR A 400 11.26 -12.10 -6.81
CA THR A 400 12.66 -12.06 -6.39
C THR A 400 13.41 -11.09 -7.31
N PRO A 401 14.17 -10.10 -6.77
CA PRO A 401 14.90 -9.16 -7.61
C PRO A 401 16.03 -9.84 -8.39
N ASP A 402 16.38 -9.28 -9.54
CA ASP A 402 17.55 -9.72 -10.33
C ASP A 402 18.87 -9.34 -9.64
N ILE A 403 18.86 -8.23 -8.92
CA ILE A 403 19.98 -7.74 -8.12
C ILE A 403 19.49 -7.49 -6.69
N PHE A 404 19.95 -8.32 -5.78
CA PHE A 404 19.65 -8.16 -4.37
C PHE A 404 20.49 -7.04 -3.75
N VAL A 405 19.85 -6.18 -2.96
CA VAL A 405 20.50 -5.16 -2.12
C VAL A 405 19.98 -5.34 -0.70
N PRO A 406 20.86 -5.68 0.26
CA PRO A 406 20.44 -5.90 1.64
C PRO A 406 19.92 -4.63 2.29
N GLU A 407 19.15 -4.81 3.36
CA GLU A 407 18.74 -3.70 4.23
C GLU A 407 19.97 -3.11 4.92
N ASP A 408 20.08 -1.78 4.91
CA ASP A 408 21.15 -1.09 5.61
C ASP A 408 20.85 -1.00 7.11
N THR A 409 21.60 -1.74 7.90
CA THR A 409 21.48 -1.74 9.37
C THR A 409 22.56 -0.91 10.07
N LEU A 410 23.37 -0.17 9.31
CA LEU A 410 24.46 0.61 9.87
C LEU A 410 23.89 1.71 10.80
N GLY A 411 24.33 1.69 12.04
CA GLY A 411 23.86 2.63 13.05
C GLY A 411 22.53 2.24 13.74
N MET A 412 21.90 1.12 13.41
CA MET A 412 20.67 0.63 14.06
C MET A 412 20.98 0.04 15.45
N THR A 413 21.34 0.88 16.42
CA THR A 413 21.53 0.46 17.82
C THR A 413 20.19 0.26 18.54
N SER A 414 20.23 -0.36 19.73
CA SER A 414 19.02 -0.47 20.57
C SER A 414 18.46 0.90 20.98
N TYR A 415 19.31 1.91 21.16
CA TYR A 415 18.87 3.29 21.42
C TYR A 415 18.07 3.86 20.24
N PHE A 416 18.57 3.69 19.02
CA PHE A 416 17.87 4.14 17.81
C PHE A 416 16.53 3.40 17.63
N LYS A 417 16.52 2.07 17.80
CA LYS A 417 15.28 1.27 17.71
C LYS A 417 14.24 1.73 18.72
N GLU A 418 14.62 1.91 19.98
CA GLU A 418 13.73 2.36 21.05
C GLU A 418 13.21 3.79 20.79
N ALA A 419 14.07 4.70 20.31
CA ALA A 419 13.69 6.05 19.92
C ALA A 419 12.68 6.08 18.75
N SER A 420 12.87 5.19 17.77
CA SER A 420 11.97 5.06 16.60
C SER A 420 10.63 4.44 17.02
N MET A 421 10.64 3.32 17.73
CA MET A 421 9.42 2.61 18.16
C MET A 421 8.55 3.43 19.12
N SER A 422 9.18 4.23 20.00
CA SER A 422 8.46 5.15 20.88
C SER A 422 7.94 6.42 20.18
N GLY A 423 8.25 6.61 18.89
CA GLY A 423 7.87 7.80 18.13
C GLY A 423 8.59 9.09 18.54
N LEU A 424 9.62 9.02 19.42
CA LEU A 424 10.31 10.20 19.93
C LEU A 424 11.06 10.97 18.85
N ILE A 425 11.58 10.30 17.82
CA ILE A 425 12.23 10.94 16.68
C ILE A 425 11.25 11.84 15.93
N LEU A 426 10.07 11.33 15.60
CA LEU A 426 9.02 12.08 14.90
C LEU A 426 8.53 13.26 15.76
N GLN A 427 8.32 13.02 17.05
CA GLN A 427 7.89 14.05 18.00
C GLN A 427 8.91 15.17 18.13
N PHE A 428 10.20 14.86 18.19
CA PHE A 428 11.26 15.87 18.25
C PHE A 428 11.33 16.67 16.96
N ALA A 429 11.39 16.00 15.80
CA ALA A 429 11.45 16.67 14.50
C ALA A 429 10.29 17.64 14.33
N PHE A 430 9.07 17.23 14.68
CA PHE A 430 7.90 18.10 14.65
C PHE A 430 8.04 19.29 15.62
N THR A 431 8.50 19.04 16.87
CA THR A 431 8.69 20.11 17.87
C THR A 431 9.72 21.12 17.39
N TYR A 432 10.87 20.63 16.90
CA TYR A 432 11.94 21.49 16.37
C TYR A 432 11.44 22.33 15.19
N THR A 433 10.71 21.71 14.27
CA THR A 433 10.11 22.42 13.13
C THR A 433 9.18 23.53 13.60
N ASP A 434 8.29 23.25 14.56
CA ASP A 434 7.28 24.20 15.03
C ASP A 434 7.94 25.36 15.77
N ASP A 435 8.89 25.07 16.67
CA ASP A 435 9.62 26.07 17.44
C ASP A 435 10.52 26.99 16.57
N ASN A 436 11.02 26.48 15.43
CA ASN A 436 11.92 27.22 14.54
C ASN A 436 11.25 27.64 13.22
N ARG A 437 9.96 27.45 13.04
CA ARG A 437 9.22 27.70 11.78
C ARG A 437 9.48 29.08 11.17
N PRO A 438 9.52 30.21 11.93
CA PRO A 438 9.81 31.52 11.35
C PRO A 438 11.15 31.59 10.62
N LYS A 439 12.16 30.85 11.09
CA LYS A 439 13.48 30.78 10.47
C LYS A 439 13.51 29.77 9.32
N LEU A 440 12.91 28.60 9.53
CA LEU A 440 12.90 27.52 8.55
C LEU A 440 12.10 27.89 7.29
N ASN A 441 11.09 28.74 7.38
CA ASN A 441 10.30 29.24 6.25
C ASN A 441 11.13 30.02 5.20
N ASN A 442 12.35 30.43 5.53
CA ASN A 442 13.23 31.10 4.58
C ASN A 442 13.86 30.14 3.58
N PHE A 443 13.95 28.85 3.90
CA PHE A 443 14.50 27.83 3.02
C PHE A 443 13.40 27.29 2.08
N LYS A 444 13.66 27.32 0.77
CA LYS A 444 12.74 26.83 -0.26
C LYS A 444 13.29 25.62 -0.99
N GLU A 445 14.60 25.45 -0.96
CA GLU A 445 15.32 24.37 -1.62
C GLU A 445 15.81 23.35 -0.57
N MET A 446 15.70 22.06 -0.92
CA MET A 446 16.04 20.95 -0.02
C MET A 446 17.50 21.02 0.46
N MET A 447 18.45 21.29 -0.46
CA MET A 447 19.88 21.34 -0.11
C MET A 447 20.21 22.49 0.84
N GLU A 448 19.63 23.68 0.63
CA GLU A 448 19.83 24.83 1.52
C GLU A 448 19.34 24.54 2.95
N LEU A 449 18.19 23.87 3.04
CA LEU A 449 17.64 23.46 4.34
C LEU A 449 18.53 22.40 5.00
N ALA A 450 18.97 21.39 4.26
CA ALA A 450 19.86 20.34 4.77
C ALA A 450 21.18 20.94 5.29
N ASP A 451 21.84 21.78 4.51
CA ASP A 451 23.07 22.48 4.89
C ASP A 451 22.92 23.36 6.16
N TYR A 452 21.72 23.87 6.38
CA TYR A 452 21.40 24.60 7.60
C TYR A 452 21.24 23.63 8.78
N LEU A 453 20.51 22.51 8.61
CA LEU A 453 20.25 21.53 9.66
C LEU A 453 21.51 20.84 10.15
N ASP A 454 22.44 20.48 9.27
CA ASP A 454 23.74 19.89 9.59
C ASP A 454 24.53 20.70 10.65
N LYS A 455 24.31 22.04 10.68
CA LYS A 455 24.99 22.95 11.61
C LYS A 455 24.27 23.08 12.97
N GLN A 456 23.11 22.44 13.15
CA GLN A 456 22.26 22.65 14.33
C GLN A 456 22.51 21.67 15.47
N ASN A 457 23.40 20.68 15.31
CA ASN A 457 23.67 19.65 16.31
C ASN A 457 22.39 18.95 16.83
N LEU A 458 21.53 18.54 15.88
CA LEU A 458 20.20 18.01 16.18
C LEU A 458 20.23 16.72 17.00
N VAL A 459 21.24 15.89 16.82
CA VAL A 459 21.38 14.62 17.58
C VAL A 459 21.55 14.88 19.06
N GLU A 460 22.31 15.91 19.46
CA GLU A 460 22.48 16.28 20.86
C GLU A 460 21.18 16.86 21.45
N GLN A 461 20.52 17.74 20.72
CA GLN A 461 19.23 18.30 21.10
C GLN A 461 18.18 17.20 21.26
N PHE A 462 18.15 16.24 20.33
CA PHE A 462 17.30 15.07 20.40
C PHE A 462 17.58 14.21 21.64
N ALA A 463 18.86 13.95 21.94
CA ALA A 463 19.23 13.13 23.08
C ALA A 463 18.75 13.75 24.40
N VAL A 464 18.85 15.09 24.56
CA VAL A 464 18.32 15.82 25.72
C VAL A 464 16.78 15.77 25.75
N TYR A 465 16.13 15.91 24.60
CA TYR A 465 14.68 15.84 24.49
C TYR A 465 14.13 14.45 24.85
N ALA A 466 14.79 13.40 24.39
CA ALA A 466 14.42 12.01 24.61
C ALA A 466 14.62 11.58 26.09
N ASP A 467 15.73 12.00 26.69
CA ASP A 467 16.02 11.72 28.10
C ASP A 467 14.95 12.29 29.05
N LYS A 468 14.50 13.52 28.80
CA LYS A 468 13.39 14.16 29.52
C LYS A 468 12.05 13.43 29.37
N ARG A 469 11.92 12.52 28.39
CA ARG A 469 10.71 11.74 28.06
C ARG A 469 10.84 10.25 28.35
N GLY A 470 11.86 9.87 29.13
CA GLY A 470 12.04 8.52 29.65
C GLY A 470 12.99 7.63 28.83
N LEU A 471 13.45 8.04 27.66
CA LEU A 471 14.49 7.33 26.93
C LEU A 471 15.88 7.77 27.44
N LYS A 472 16.39 7.05 28.43
CA LYS A 472 17.65 7.38 29.10
C LYS A 472 18.80 7.50 28.10
N ARG A 473 19.59 8.57 28.26
CA ARG A 473 20.75 8.85 27.44
C ARG A 473 21.81 7.72 27.51
N ARG A 474 22.29 7.25 26.36
CA ARG A 474 23.30 6.18 26.20
C ARG A 474 24.37 6.65 25.20
N ASN A 475 25.35 7.43 25.69
CA ASN A 475 26.30 8.14 24.85
C ASN A 475 27.03 7.26 23.82
N LEU A 476 27.41 6.02 24.19
CA LEU A 476 28.10 5.09 23.28
C LEU A 476 27.18 4.68 22.11
N LEU A 477 25.91 4.38 22.39
CA LEU A 477 24.94 3.97 21.39
C LEU A 477 24.53 5.15 20.51
N ILE A 478 24.34 6.33 21.10
CA ILE A 478 24.05 7.58 20.35
C ILE A 478 25.18 7.87 19.37
N ARG A 479 26.45 7.77 19.81
CA ARG A 479 27.60 7.98 18.93
C ARG A 479 27.65 6.96 17.79
N LYS A 480 27.33 5.68 18.04
CA LYS A 480 27.26 4.65 17.00
C LYS A 480 26.10 4.90 16.01
N SER A 481 25.00 5.49 16.46
CA SER A 481 23.84 5.82 15.64
C SER A 481 23.88 7.24 15.08
N HIS A 482 24.93 8.03 15.36
CA HIS A 482 24.93 9.48 15.10
C HIS A 482 24.53 9.81 13.67
N LYS A 483 25.22 9.23 12.68
CA LYS A 483 24.92 9.49 11.26
C LYS A 483 23.48 9.11 10.88
N LEU A 484 22.97 8.00 11.40
CA LEU A 484 21.60 7.54 11.13
C LEU A 484 20.56 8.44 11.82
N LEU A 485 20.81 8.82 13.09
CA LEU A 485 19.93 9.75 13.82
C LEU A 485 19.84 11.11 13.12
N ASP A 486 21.01 11.68 12.79
CA ASP A 486 21.14 12.96 12.11
C ASP A 486 20.31 12.98 10.81
N ARG A 487 20.60 12.02 9.94
CA ARG A 487 19.89 11.85 8.68
C ARG A 487 18.36 11.67 8.84
N VAL A 488 17.93 10.88 9.82
CA VAL A 488 16.50 10.65 10.04
C VAL A 488 15.83 11.91 10.59
N LEU A 489 16.49 12.64 11.51
CA LEU A 489 15.98 13.90 12.04
C LEU A 489 15.84 14.95 10.94
N ASP A 490 16.89 15.15 10.13
CA ASP A 490 16.88 16.08 9.01
C ASP A 490 15.80 15.73 8.01
N SER A 491 15.72 14.47 7.61
CA SER A 491 14.71 14.01 6.65
C SER A 491 13.29 14.33 7.10
N ARG A 492 13.00 14.21 8.41
CA ARG A 492 11.68 14.52 8.97
C ARG A 492 11.40 16.02 9.04
N ILE A 493 12.41 16.82 9.32
CA ILE A 493 12.28 18.29 9.30
C ILE A 493 12.08 18.78 7.86
N ILE A 494 12.82 18.23 6.90
CA ILE A 494 12.66 18.51 5.46
C ILE A 494 11.23 18.18 5.01
N TYR A 495 10.71 16.99 5.37
CA TYR A 495 9.32 16.63 5.08
C TYR A 495 8.31 17.62 5.67
N ASN A 496 8.52 18.05 6.92
CA ASN A 496 7.62 18.97 7.61
C ASN A 496 7.64 20.40 7.02
N MET A 497 8.72 20.78 6.36
CA MET A 497 8.92 22.15 5.86
C MET A 497 8.69 22.30 4.37
N LEU A 498 8.98 21.28 3.59
CA LEU A 498 8.88 21.28 2.13
C LEU A 498 7.77 20.33 1.68
N ASP A 499 8.12 19.14 1.15
CA ASP A 499 7.16 18.16 0.67
C ASP A 499 7.75 16.73 0.64
N GLU A 500 6.94 15.77 0.17
CA GLU A 500 7.35 14.36 0.03
C GLU A 500 8.41 14.17 -1.06
N GLN A 501 8.45 15.01 -2.10
CA GLN A 501 9.50 14.97 -3.11
C GLN A 501 10.85 15.37 -2.50
N ALA A 502 10.95 16.50 -1.83
CA ALA A 502 12.17 16.97 -1.18
C ALA A 502 12.69 15.95 -0.15
N TRP A 503 11.80 15.37 0.63
CA TRP A 503 12.14 14.26 1.53
C TRP A 503 12.72 13.06 0.78
N THR A 504 12.11 12.65 -0.34
CA THR A 504 12.57 11.52 -1.16
C THR A 504 13.94 11.82 -1.77
N GLU A 505 14.16 13.03 -2.28
CA GLU A 505 15.45 13.48 -2.80
C GLU A 505 16.54 13.39 -1.73
N TYR A 506 16.26 13.86 -0.51
CA TYR A 506 17.21 13.82 0.60
C TYR A 506 17.56 12.38 1.00
N ILE A 507 16.59 11.50 1.21
CA ILE A 507 16.87 10.12 1.64
C ILE A 507 17.57 9.29 0.55
N ASN A 508 17.35 9.60 -0.72
CA ASN A 508 17.96 8.88 -1.83
C ASN A 508 19.45 9.18 -2.02
N GLN A 509 19.99 10.28 -1.49
CA GLN A 509 21.42 10.63 -1.61
C GLN A 509 22.36 9.55 -1.05
N ASP A 510 21.95 8.92 0.04
CA ASP A 510 22.76 7.89 0.72
C ASP A 510 22.16 6.46 0.59
N ASP A 511 21.12 6.29 -0.22
CA ASP A 511 20.43 5.02 -0.37
C ASP A 511 21.29 3.99 -1.14
N PRO A 512 21.62 2.82 -0.56
CA PRO A 512 22.42 1.81 -1.24
C PRO A 512 21.73 1.23 -2.48
N VAL A 513 20.38 1.20 -2.51
CA VAL A 513 19.61 0.70 -3.67
C VAL A 513 19.73 1.71 -4.82
N ILE A 514 19.68 3.02 -4.53
CA ILE A 514 19.88 4.07 -5.53
C ILE A 514 21.32 4.06 -6.07
N ARG A 515 22.32 3.93 -5.19
CA ARG A 515 23.74 3.78 -5.64
C ARG A 515 23.90 2.58 -6.57
N LYS A 516 23.29 1.43 -6.22
CA LYS A 516 23.33 0.23 -7.07
C LYS A 516 22.61 0.43 -8.40
N THR A 517 21.54 1.19 -8.41
CA THR A 517 20.80 1.56 -9.62
C THR A 517 21.67 2.39 -10.58
N LEU A 518 22.34 3.41 -10.07
CA LEU A 518 23.26 4.23 -10.87
C LEU A 518 24.44 3.43 -11.40
N GLU A 519 24.99 2.51 -10.60
CA GLU A 519 26.03 1.55 -11.04
C GLU A 519 25.55 0.69 -12.22
N VAL A 520 24.31 0.16 -12.14
CA VAL A 520 23.70 -0.65 -13.21
C VAL A 520 23.56 0.15 -14.50
N PHE A 521 23.12 1.40 -14.43
CA PHE A 521 23.02 2.26 -15.60
C PHE A 521 24.40 2.59 -16.20
N ASN A 522 25.37 2.96 -15.38
CA ASN A 522 26.74 3.26 -15.80
C ASN A 522 27.42 2.06 -16.48
N ASN A 523 27.10 0.84 -16.05
CA ASN A 523 27.61 -0.41 -16.63
C ASN A 523 26.77 -0.90 -17.81
N HIS A 524 25.78 -0.15 -18.30
CA HIS A 524 24.84 -0.54 -19.35
C HIS A 524 24.16 -1.90 -19.09
N ALA A 525 23.83 -2.20 -17.82
CA ALA A 525 23.26 -3.47 -17.37
C ALA A 525 21.75 -3.38 -17.06
N ALA A 526 21.07 -2.29 -17.42
CA ALA A 526 19.64 -2.11 -17.18
C ALA A 526 18.76 -3.06 -18.01
N PHE A 527 19.23 -3.49 -19.19
CA PHE A 527 18.57 -4.54 -19.95
C PHE A 527 19.15 -5.91 -19.55
N PRO A 528 18.29 -6.84 -19.11
CA PRO A 528 18.74 -8.18 -18.76
C PRO A 528 19.44 -8.88 -19.94
N LYS A 529 20.51 -9.62 -19.62
CA LYS A 529 21.27 -10.38 -20.63
C LYS A 529 20.92 -11.86 -20.53
N LYS A 530 20.98 -12.57 -21.67
CA LYS A 530 20.83 -14.03 -21.71
C LYS A 530 21.85 -14.67 -20.76
N PRO A 531 21.44 -15.62 -19.90
CA PRO A 531 22.38 -16.35 -19.06
C PRO A 531 23.46 -17.03 -19.89
N ALA A 532 24.70 -17.03 -19.40
CA ALA A 532 25.76 -17.81 -20.02
C ALA A 532 25.38 -19.31 -20.02
N ALA A 533 25.64 -20.00 -21.11
CA ALA A 533 25.41 -21.45 -21.13
C ALA A 533 26.22 -22.10 -19.99
N PRO A 534 25.65 -23.07 -19.24
CA PRO A 534 26.40 -23.75 -18.19
C PRO A 534 27.68 -24.33 -18.80
N ALA A 535 28.82 -24.05 -18.16
CA ALA A 535 30.10 -24.61 -18.60
C ALA A 535 29.95 -26.14 -18.69
N LYS A 536 30.23 -26.73 -19.87
CA LYS A 536 30.17 -28.17 -20.04
C LYS A 536 31.05 -28.78 -18.96
N ALA A 537 30.45 -29.54 -18.02
CA ALA A 537 31.20 -30.30 -17.05
C ALA A 537 32.25 -31.14 -17.79
N THR A 538 33.51 -30.79 -17.63
CA THR A 538 34.62 -31.55 -18.16
C THR A 538 34.58 -32.91 -17.46
N LYS A 539 34.13 -33.96 -18.13
CA LYS A 539 34.23 -35.33 -17.62
C LYS A 539 35.71 -35.63 -17.40
N THR A 540 36.17 -35.47 -16.18
CA THR A 540 37.47 -35.96 -15.73
C THR A 540 37.36 -37.48 -15.77
N ALA A 541 37.90 -38.10 -16.79
CA ALA A 541 37.99 -39.54 -16.90
C ALA A 541 38.92 -40.05 -15.78
N SER A 542 38.35 -40.58 -14.71
CA SER A 542 39.12 -41.32 -13.70
C SER A 542 39.68 -42.59 -14.35
N LYS A 543 40.96 -42.58 -14.69
CA LYS A 543 41.74 -43.77 -15.00
C LYS A 543 41.79 -44.67 -13.77
N VAL A 544 40.96 -45.67 -13.74
CA VAL A 544 41.09 -46.79 -12.80
C VAL A 544 42.37 -47.53 -13.14
N VAL A 545 43.41 -47.33 -12.36
CA VAL A 545 44.65 -48.15 -12.42
C VAL A 545 44.30 -49.47 -11.75
N LYS A 546 44.13 -50.52 -12.57
CA LYS A 546 44.15 -51.91 -12.08
C LYS A 546 45.57 -52.24 -11.68
N LYS A 547 45.83 -52.39 -10.38
CA LYS A 547 47.03 -53.11 -9.89
C LYS A 547 46.74 -54.61 -9.96
N LYS A 548 47.65 -55.34 -10.63
CA LYS A 548 47.82 -56.79 -10.58
C LYS A 548 48.25 -57.25 -9.18
#